data_bbc8be0908616cb1be7543d57788971a
#
_entry.id   bbc8be0908616cb1be7543d57788971a
#
_cell.length_a   1.000
_cell.length_b   1.000
_cell.length_c   1.000
_cell.angle_alpha   90.00
_cell.angle_beta   90.00
_cell.angle_gamma   90.00
#
_symmetry.space_group_name_H-M   'P 1'
#
loop_
_entity.id
_entity.type
_entity.pdbx_description
1 polymer ?
#
loop_
_entity_poly.entity_id
_entity_poly.type
_entity_poly.pdbx_seq_one_letter_code
_entity_poly.pdbx_strand_id
1 'polypeptide(L)'
;MYKRQSFNNGFDNGLNSNVRAVRKNTSIGKKVLILLLALFVGAAIGFGYWYYHNVSTHTIREENFSVELPRSLEKATTIDYAAQSSDGTVKANGKYADVNSDFQYMILDYSSLAGETTDILTEKLFVTYMKGNLKSQFGSSYKEVYADGNKLKMTYRAKTGDEVYNYAICKKSGYKYYWFVFGCKADEKDFYDPKFEKWASTIHI
;
A
#
# COMPACT_ATOMS: atom_id res chain seq x y z
N MET A 1 3.52 88.21 -56.07
CA MET A 1 4.66 88.73 -55.32
C MET A 1 4.96 87.81 -54.16
N TYR A 2 6.22 87.51 -54.02
CA TYR A 2 6.86 86.60 -53.04
C TYR A 2 6.84 85.10 -53.33
N LYS A 3 7.94 84.67 -53.90
CA LYS A 3 8.54 83.30 -53.87
C LYS A 3 8.87 82.92 -52.45
N ARG A 4 8.64 81.65 -52.09
CA ARG A 4 9.45 80.95 -51.06
C ARG A 4 9.86 79.60 -51.52
N GLN A 5 11.14 79.47 -51.45
CA GLN A 5 11.94 78.37 -51.92
C GLN A 5 11.71 77.11 -51.08
N SER A 6 11.80 75.94 -51.76
CA SER A 6 11.96 74.66 -51.22
C SER A 6 13.26 74.54 -50.43
N PHE A 7 13.19 73.89 -49.27
CA PHE A 7 14.36 73.26 -48.66
C PHE A 7 14.13 71.78 -48.65
N ASN A 8 14.80 71.13 -49.55
CA ASN A 8 15.03 69.71 -49.57
C ASN A 8 16.08 69.40 -48.52
N ASN A 9 15.78 68.72 -47.47
CA ASN A 9 16.76 68.02 -46.64
C ASN A 9 16.44 66.54 -46.59
N GLY A 10 17.10 65.84 -47.49
CA GLY A 10 17.25 64.43 -47.42
C GLY A 10 18.07 64.05 -46.18
N PHE A 11 17.53 63.32 -45.34
CA PHE A 11 18.27 62.46 -44.39
C PHE A 11 17.79 61.05 -44.61
N ASP A 12 18.47 60.39 -45.56
CA ASP A 12 18.57 58.94 -45.63
C ASP A 12 19.34 58.49 -44.41
N ASN A 13 18.66 57.98 -43.46
CA ASN A 13 19.27 57.15 -42.45
C ASN A 13 18.69 55.71 -42.52
N GLY A 14 19.21 54.99 -43.49
CA GLY A 14 19.11 53.55 -43.55
C GLY A 14 19.75 52.94 -42.33
N LEU A 15 18.97 52.74 -41.30
CA LEU A 15 19.29 51.80 -40.24
C LEU A 15 18.39 50.55 -40.43
N ASN A 16 18.80 49.82 -41.45
CA ASN A 16 18.34 48.44 -41.65
C ASN A 16 18.97 47.60 -40.55
N SER A 17 18.42 47.70 -39.35
CA SER A 17 18.74 46.78 -38.26
C SER A 17 18.12 45.43 -38.58
N ASN A 18 18.81 44.67 -39.43
CA ASN A 18 18.64 43.24 -39.54
C ASN A 18 18.99 42.61 -38.17
N VAL A 19 18.08 42.72 -37.22
CA VAL A 19 18.08 41.84 -36.04
C VAL A 19 17.68 40.48 -36.54
N ARG A 20 18.65 39.78 -37.15
CA ARG A 20 18.58 38.35 -37.31
C ARG A 20 18.46 37.79 -35.91
N ALA A 21 17.24 37.43 -35.50
CA ALA A 21 17.00 36.54 -34.39
C ALA A 21 17.84 35.29 -34.67
N VAL A 22 18.97 35.19 -34.01
CA VAL A 22 19.78 33.97 -34.00
C VAL A 22 18.90 32.91 -33.37
N ARG A 23 18.10 32.21 -34.19
CA ARG A 23 17.50 30.97 -33.79
C ARG A 23 18.70 30.08 -33.42
N LYS A 24 18.95 29.95 -32.11
CA LYS A 24 19.85 28.92 -31.58
C LYS A 24 19.27 27.57 -32.06
N ASN A 25 19.78 27.09 -33.18
CA ASN A 25 19.55 25.74 -33.65
C ASN A 25 20.20 24.85 -32.60
N THR A 26 19.44 24.45 -31.57
CA THR A 26 19.87 23.38 -30.69
C THR A 26 20.09 22.19 -31.57
N SER A 27 21.35 21.76 -31.70
CA SER A 27 21.71 20.63 -32.55
C SER A 27 20.81 19.44 -32.20
N ILE A 28 20.43 18.64 -33.19
CA ILE A 28 19.59 17.45 -33.02
C ILE A 28 20.13 16.57 -31.89
N GLY A 29 21.45 16.45 -31.77
CA GLY A 29 22.11 15.73 -30.66
C GLY A 29 21.80 16.27 -29.25
N LYS A 30 21.69 17.61 -29.09
CA LYS A 30 21.29 18.18 -27.78
C LYS A 30 19.82 17.89 -27.43
N LYS A 31 18.92 17.89 -28.42
CA LYS A 31 17.52 17.54 -28.22
C LYS A 31 17.37 16.05 -27.85
N VAL A 32 18.09 15.18 -28.54
CA VAL A 32 18.12 13.73 -28.24
C VAL A 32 18.69 13.51 -26.81
N LEU A 33 19.77 14.18 -26.47
CA LEU A 33 20.35 14.07 -25.12
C LEU A 33 19.37 14.48 -24.02
N ILE A 34 18.65 15.61 -24.21
CA ILE A 34 17.64 16.08 -23.26
C ILE A 34 16.50 15.06 -23.13
N LEU A 35 16.05 14.46 -24.24
CA LEU A 35 15.02 13.42 -24.23
C LEU A 35 15.48 12.19 -23.47
N LEU A 36 16.71 11.71 -23.71
CA LEU A 36 17.28 10.56 -23.01
C LEU A 36 17.44 10.84 -21.50
N LEU A 37 17.87 12.04 -21.11
CA LEU A 37 17.93 12.44 -19.71
C LEU A 37 16.54 12.46 -19.06
N ALA A 38 15.53 13.00 -19.73
CA ALA A 38 14.16 13.00 -19.22
C ALA A 38 13.59 11.58 -19.03
N LEU A 39 13.84 10.66 -19.99
CA LEU A 39 13.47 9.27 -19.87
C LEU A 39 14.20 8.58 -18.72
N PHE A 40 15.50 8.84 -18.55
CA PHE A 40 16.28 8.26 -17.44
C PHE A 40 15.77 8.75 -16.07
N VAL A 41 15.50 10.04 -15.93
CA VAL A 41 14.93 10.62 -14.70
C VAL A 41 13.54 10.03 -14.43
N GLY A 42 12.69 9.94 -15.45
CA GLY A 42 11.36 9.31 -15.34
C GLY A 42 11.44 7.85 -14.89
N ALA A 43 12.35 7.07 -15.49
CA ALA A 43 12.59 5.69 -15.10
C ALA A 43 13.12 5.57 -13.66
N ALA A 44 14.03 6.46 -13.24
CA ALA A 44 14.57 6.47 -11.88
C ALA A 44 13.50 6.80 -10.83
N ILE A 45 12.62 7.77 -11.12
CA ILE A 45 11.48 8.11 -10.24
C ILE A 45 10.51 6.94 -10.18
N GLY A 46 10.14 6.35 -11.32
CA GLY A 46 9.25 5.19 -11.39
C GLY A 46 9.81 3.98 -10.62
N PHE A 47 11.10 3.69 -10.79
CA PHE A 47 11.78 2.63 -10.05
C PHE A 47 11.84 2.93 -8.55
N GLY A 48 12.16 4.16 -8.15
CA GLY A 48 12.17 4.59 -6.75
C GLY A 48 10.82 4.43 -6.07
N TYR A 49 9.74 4.83 -6.74
CA TYR A 49 8.37 4.64 -6.28
C TYR A 49 8.04 3.14 -6.15
N TRP A 50 8.32 2.35 -7.21
CA TRP A 50 8.09 0.90 -7.19
C TRP A 50 8.87 0.21 -6.06
N TYR A 51 10.15 0.57 -5.87
CA TYR A 51 11.00 0.01 -4.81
C TYR A 51 10.44 0.33 -3.42
N TYR A 52 10.02 1.58 -3.19
CA TYR A 52 9.43 2.00 -1.92
C TYR A 52 8.19 1.19 -1.56
N HIS A 53 7.29 0.99 -2.53
CA HIS A 53 6.03 0.28 -2.30
C HIS A 53 6.16 -1.24 -2.25
N ASN A 54 7.16 -1.81 -2.92
CA ASN A 54 7.19 -3.27 -3.12
C ASN A 54 8.39 -3.97 -2.47
N VAL A 55 9.48 -3.28 -2.21
CA VAL A 55 10.74 -3.90 -1.77
C VAL A 55 11.22 -3.36 -0.43
N SER A 56 11.14 -2.04 -0.23
CA SER A 56 11.62 -1.41 0.99
C SER A 56 10.71 -1.76 2.17
N THR A 57 11.29 -2.36 3.20
CA THR A 57 10.58 -2.74 4.44
C THR A 57 11.06 -1.93 5.63
N HIS A 58 10.25 -1.92 6.67
CA HIS A 58 10.60 -1.44 8.01
C HIS A 58 9.95 -2.33 9.06
N THR A 59 10.54 -2.38 10.24
CA THR A 59 9.99 -3.15 11.35
C THR A 59 8.97 -2.30 12.09
N ILE A 60 7.73 -2.75 12.09
CA ILE A 60 6.70 -2.24 12.99
C ILE A 60 6.84 -2.96 14.32
N ARG A 61 6.83 -2.20 15.41
CA ARG A 61 6.84 -2.73 16.78
C ARG A 61 5.62 -2.22 17.51
N GLU A 62 4.78 -3.14 17.93
CA GLU A 62 3.67 -2.91 18.84
C GLU A 62 4.04 -3.54 20.21
N GLU A 63 3.26 -3.27 21.24
CA GLU A 63 3.59 -3.69 22.61
C GLU A 63 3.91 -5.20 22.75
N ASN A 64 3.21 -6.02 21.97
CA ASN A 64 3.26 -7.49 22.13
C ASN A 64 3.77 -8.25 20.91
N PHE A 65 4.16 -7.55 19.83
CA PHE A 65 4.70 -8.21 18.64
C PHE A 65 5.53 -7.24 17.78
N SER A 66 6.30 -7.83 16.86
CA SER A 66 6.94 -7.08 15.78
C SER A 66 6.73 -7.79 14.45
N VAL A 67 6.75 -7.02 13.35
CA VAL A 67 6.61 -7.52 11.98
C VAL A 67 7.33 -6.60 10.99
N GLU A 68 7.92 -7.17 9.95
CA GLU A 68 8.50 -6.39 8.85
C GLU A 68 7.45 -6.19 7.76
N LEU A 69 7.12 -4.94 7.47
CA LEU A 69 6.14 -4.54 6.45
C LEU A 69 6.77 -3.57 5.45
N PRO A 70 6.18 -3.44 4.23
CA PRO A 70 6.57 -2.37 3.31
C PRO A 70 6.48 -1.00 3.96
N ARG A 71 7.41 -0.11 3.61
CA ARG A 71 7.42 1.27 4.12
C ARG A 71 6.20 2.09 3.68
N SER A 72 5.53 1.66 2.61
CA SER A 72 4.30 2.28 2.13
C SER A 72 3.09 2.05 3.04
N LEU A 73 3.11 1.01 3.88
CA LEU A 73 2.03 0.74 4.81
C LEU A 73 2.13 1.68 6.02
N GLU A 74 1.20 2.62 6.10
CA GLU A 74 1.11 3.60 7.19
C GLU A 74 -0.01 3.23 8.16
N LYS A 75 0.11 3.65 9.42
CA LYS A 75 -0.91 3.38 10.44
C LYS A 75 -2.23 4.06 10.05
N ALA A 76 -3.26 3.25 9.86
CA ALA A 76 -4.59 3.72 9.51
C ALA A 76 -5.44 3.97 10.77
N THR A 77 -6.36 4.92 10.69
CA THR A 77 -7.26 5.26 11.81
C THR A 77 -8.50 4.38 11.87
N THR A 78 -8.85 3.72 10.75
CA THR A 78 -10.04 2.87 10.64
C THR A 78 -9.65 1.40 10.59
N ILE A 79 -10.27 0.58 11.43
CA ILE A 79 -10.10 -0.85 11.49
C ILE A 79 -11.35 -1.49 10.89
N ASP A 80 -11.15 -2.31 9.84
CA ASP A 80 -12.27 -2.95 9.14
C ASP A 80 -12.87 -4.11 9.93
N TYR A 81 -12.06 -4.75 10.79
CA TYR A 81 -12.49 -5.81 11.68
C TYR A 81 -12.62 -5.28 13.11
N ALA A 82 -13.77 -4.73 13.40
CA ALA A 82 -14.20 -4.61 14.78
C ALA A 82 -14.76 -5.98 15.19
N ALA A 83 -13.90 -6.91 15.56
CA ALA A 83 -14.34 -8.03 16.37
C ALA A 83 -14.73 -7.45 17.74
N GLN A 84 -15.95 -7.04 17.86
CA GLN A 84 -16.56 -6.78 19.16
C GLN A 84 -16.75 -8.14 19.79
N SER A 85 -15.76 -8.57 20.58
CA SER A 85 -16.01 -9.64 21.52
C SER A 85 -16.88 -9.07 22.64
N SER A 86 -18.08 -9.61 22.75
CA SER A 86 -19.04 -9.24 23.81
C SER A 86 -18.51 -9.56 25.22
N ASP A 87 -17.44 -10.33 25.33
CA ASP A 87 -16.81 -10.80 26.56
C ASP A 87 -15.55 -10.04 26.98
N GLY A 88 -15.21 -8.96 26.24
CA GLY A 88 -14.06 -8.10 26.59
C GLY A 88 -12.69 -8.72 26.34
N THR A 89 -12.60 -9.77 25.57
CA THR A 89 -11.33 -10.49 25.27
C THR A 89 -10.40 -9.77 24.31
N VAL A 90 -10.90 -8.83 23.50
CA VAL A 90 -10.05 -8.03 22.60
C VAL A 90 -9.27 -7.00 23.41
N LYS A 91 -7.95 -7.15 23.47
CA LYS A 91 -7.04 -6.25 24.21
C LYS A 91 -6.41 -5.18 23.32
N ALA A 92 -6.12 -5.51 22.07
CA ALA A 92 -5.55 -4.56 21.13
C ALA A 92 -5.94 -4.94 19.70
N ASN A 93 -6.03 -3.95 18.84
CA ASN A 93 -6.20 -4.10 17.41
C ASN A 93 -5.57 -2.91 16.68
N GLY A 94 -5.25 -3.08 15.41
CA GLY A 94 -4.70 -2.02 14.58
C GLY A 94 -4.68 -2.38 13.12
N LYS A 95 -4.49 -1.34 12.30
CA LYS A 95 -4.40 -1.45 10.84
C LYS A 95 -3.27 -0.58 10.31
N TYR A 96 -2.56 -1.10 9.34
CA TYR A 96 -1.61 -0.39 8.48
C TYR A 96 -2.04 -0.61 7.05
N ALA A 97 -2.08 0.43 6.24
CA ALA A 97 -2.58 0.34 4.88
C ALA A 97 -1.85 1.29 3.93
N ASP A 98 -1.82 0.91 2.67
CA ASP A 98 -1.54 1.79 1.54
C ASP A 98 -2.67 1.68 0.50
N VAL A 99 -2.44 2.17 -0.72
CA VAL A 99 -3.46 2.16 -1.79
C VAL A 99 -3.74 0.77 -2.36
N ASN A 100 -2.86 -0.22 -2.12
CA ASN A 100 -2.90 -1.53 -2.76
C ASN A 100 -3.08 -2.68 -1.77
N SER A 101 -2.60 -2.52 -0.53
CA SER A 101 -2.60 -3.59 0.46
C SER A 101 -2.80 -3.07 1.87
N ASP A 102 -3.19 -3.97 2.75
CA ASP A 102 -3.29 -3.67 4.17
C ASP A 102 -2.74 -4.82 5.05
N PHE A 103 -2.43 -4.45 6.28
CA PHE A 103 -2.11 -5.36 7.37
C PHE A 103 -2.97 -4.98 8.56
N GLN A 104 -3.67 -5.96 9.11
CA GLN A 104 -4.51 -5.79 10.29
C GLN A 104 -4.10 -6.80 11.35
N TYR A 105 -4.24 -6.41 12.61
CA TYR A 105 -4.02 -7.33 13.72
C TYR A 105 -5.10 -7.18 14.79
N MET A 106 -5.33 -8.27 15.49
CA MET A 106 -6.17 -8.33 16.67
C MET A 106 -5.53 -9.25 17.71
N ILE A 107 -5.46 -8.79 18.95
CA ILE A 107 -4.96 -9.55 20.08
C ILE A 107 -6.13 -9.85 21.02
N LEU A 108 -6.39 -11.13 21.23
CA LEU A 108 -7.40 -11.61 22.15
C LEU A 108 -6.72 -12.24 23.35
N ASP A 109 -7.21 -11.93 24.54
CA ASP A 109 -6.69 -12.45 25.80
C ASP A 109 -7.79 -13.23 26.53
N TYR A 110 -7.60 -14.53 26.63
CA TYR A 110 -8.51 -15.45 27.30
C TYR A 110 -8.03 -15.85 28.72
N SER A 111 -7.14 -15.06 29.32
CA SER A 111 -6.64 -15.36 30.67
C SER A 111 -7.73 -15.42 31.74
N SER A 112 -8.85 -14.71 31.54
CA SER A 112 -10.03 -14.78 32.42
C SER A 112 -10.74 -16.13 32.40
N LEU A 113 -10.53 -16.94 31.33
CA LEU A 113 -11.09 -18.28 31.16
C LEU A 113 -10.05 -19.38 31.48
N ALA A 114 -8.91 -18.98 32.08
CA ALA A 114 -7.83 -19.90 32.43
C ALA A 114 -8.32 -21.00 33.38
N GLY A 115 -8.10 -22.25 32.99
CA GLY A 115 -8.45 -23.45 33.78
C GLY A 115 -9.61 -24.25 33.23
N GLU A 116 -10.48 -23.72 32.37
CA GLU A 116 -11.64 -24.48 31.87
C GLU A 116 -11.52 -24.96 30.41
N THR A 117 -10.92 -24.15 29.51
CA THR A 117 -10.93 -24.49 28.06
C THR A 117 -9.73 -23.98 27.27
N THR A 118 -8.90 -23.14 27.81
CA THR A 118 -7.85 -22.42 27.04
C THR A 118 -6.65 -23.31 26.68
N ASP A 119 -6.36 -24.37 27.44
CA ASP A 119 -5.31 -25.33 27.10
C ASP A 119 -5.68 -26.19 25.89
N ILE A 120 -6.98 -26.32 25.61
CA ILE A 120 -7.52 -27.12 24.51
C ILE A 120 -7.57 -26.30 23.22
N LEU A 121 -7.69 -24.97 23.31
CA LEU A 121 -7.81 -24.10 22.14
C LEU A 121 -6.44 -23.93 21.47
N THR A 122 -6.17 -24.75 20.48
CA THR A 122 -4.98 -24.66 19.63
C THR A 122 -5.14 -23.51 18.61
N GLU A 123 -4.03 -23.06 17.99
CA GLU A 123 -4.09 -22.11 16.86
C GLU A 123 -5.01 -22.60 15.74
N LYS A 124 -4.99 -23.90 15.43
CA LYS A 124 -5.85 -24.52 14.42
C LYS A 124 -7.34 -24.40 14.78
N LEU A 125 -7.70 -24.66 16.02
CA LEU A 125 -9.09 -24.54 16.49
C LEU A 125 -9.54 -23.06 16.46
N PHE A 126 -8.65 -22.15 16.85
CA PHE A 126 -8.92 -20.72 16.77
C PHE A 126 -9.16 -20.27 15.31
N VAL A 127 -8.33 -20.72 14.35
CA VAL A 127 -8.54 -20.46 12.91
C VAL A 127 -9.88 -21.01 12.44
N THR A 128 -10.26 -22.21 12.90
CA THR A 128 -11.56 -22.83 12.56
C THR A 128 -12.73 -21.99 13.08
N TYR A 129 -12.62 -21.47 14.30
CA TYR A 129 -13.60 -20.56 14.89
C TYR A 129 -13.71 -19.25 14.08
N MET A 130 -12.58 -18.62 13.79
CA MET A 130 -12.54 -17.39 12.99
C MET A 130 -13.12 -17.60 11.58
N LYS A 131 -12.81 -18.73 10.95
CA LYS A 131 -13.40 -19.11 9.65
C LYS A 131 -14.93 -19.19 9.73
N GLY A 132 -15.48 -19.78 10.79
CA GLY A 132 -16.92 -19.85 11.01
C GLY A 132 -17.56 -18.46 11.11
N ASN A 133 -16.95 -17.57 11.89
CA ASN A 133 -17.41 -16.19 12.06
C ASN A 133 -17.37 -15.42 10.74
N LEU A 134 -16.25 -15.51 9.98
CA LEU A 134 -16.09 -14.86 8.69
C LEU A 134 -17.11 -15.35 7.66
N LYS A 135 -17.35 -16.68 7.63
CA LYS A 135 -18.37 -17.28 6.77
C LYS A 135 -19.78 -16.79 7.13
N SER A 136 -20.08 -16.66 8.41
CA SER A 136 -21.34 -16.07 8.87
C SER A 136 -21.49 -14.61 8.50
N GLN A 137 -20.42 -13.83 8.62
CA GLN A 137 -20.40 -12.40 8.35
C GLN A 137 -20.55 -12.07 6.85
N PHE A 138 -19.85 -12.81 5.99
CA PHE A 138 -19.78 -12.54 4.55
C PHE A 138 -20.71 -13.42 3.71
N GLY A 139 -21.35 -14.43 4.32
CA GLY A 139 -22.34 -15.29 3.69
C GLY A 139 -21.85 -15.94 2.40
N SER A 140 -22.63 -15.83 1.33
CA SER A 140 -22.33 -16.44 0.03
C SER A 140 -21.11 -15.82 -0.70
N SER A 141 -20.67 -14.63 -0.29
CA SER A 141 -19.49 -14.00 -0.88
C SER A 141 -18.16 -14.57 -0.36
N TYR A 142 -18.21 -15.25 0.82
CA TYR A 142 -17.03 -15.89 1.39
C TYR A 142 -16.64 -17.14 0.60
N LYS A 143 -15.38 -17.18 0.17
CA LYS A 143 -14.77 -18.35 -0.47
C LYS A 143 -13.45 -18.67 0.21
N GLU A 144 -13.33 -19.87 0.75
CA GLU A 144 -12.06 -20.39 1.27
C GLU A 144 -11.18 -20.77 0.10
N VAL A 145 -9.95 -20.26 0.10
CA VAL A 145 -8.93 -20.60 -0.89
C VAL A 145 -8.00 -21.68 -0.34
N TYR A 146 -7.66 -21.58 0.95
CA TYR A 146 -6.78 -22.50 1.64
C TYR A 146 -6.96 -22.37 3.16
N ALA A 147 -6.93 -23.49 3.88
CA ALA A 147 -6.89 -23.51 5.33
C ALA A 147 -6.04 -24.69 5.81
N ASP A 148 -4.98 -24.43 6.53
CA ASP A 148 -4.15 -25.46 7.15
C ASP A 148 -3.45 -24.93 8.41
N GLY A 149 -3.50 -25.74 9.48
CA GLY A 149 -2.89 -25.40 10.75
C GLY A 149 -3.37 -24.05 11.28
N ASN A 150 -2.44 -23.09 11.37
CA ASN A 150 -2.70 -21.76 11.87
C ASN A 150 -2.92 -20.70 10.76
N LYS A 151 -3.10 -21.12 9.50
CA LYS A 151 -3.23 -20.25 8.34
C LYS A 151 -4.60 -20.37 7.69
N LEU A 152 -5.10 -19.26 7.16
CA LEU A 152 -6.34 -19.18 6.40
C LEU A 152 -6.16 -18.19 5.23
N LYS A 153 -6.43 -18.65 4.00
CA LYS A 153 -6.51 -17.80 2.81
C LYS A 153 -7.95 -17.79 2.30
N MET A 154 -8.48 -16.61 2.02
CA MET A 154 -9.88 -16.45 1.66
C MET A 154 -10.10 -15.24 0.74
N THR A 155 -11.19 -15.30 -0.01
CA THR A 155 -11.76 -14.14 -0.70
C THR A 155 -13.17 -13.88 -0.23
N TYR A 156 -13.58 -12.63 -0.25
CA TYR A 156 -14.95 -12.21 0.03
C TYR A 156 -15.22 -10.86 -0.60
N ARG A 157 -16.51 -10.48 -0.66
CA ARG A 157 -16.90 -9.14 -1.10
C ARG A 157 -17.02 -8.21 0.09
N ALA A 158 -16.23 -7.14 0.08
CA ALA A 158 -16.30 -6.10 1.10
C ALA A 158 -17.59 -5.29 0.98
N LYS A 159 -17.93 -4.49 2.01
CA LYS A 159 -19.09 -3.59 2.00
C LYS A 159 -19.03 -2.54 0.89
N THR A 160 -17.84 -2.19 0.42
CA THR A 160 -17.60 -1.31 -0.74
C THR A 160 -18.03 -1.94 -2.06
N GLY A 161 -18.25 -3.25 -2.11
CA GLY A 161 -18.56 -4.02 -3.31
C GLY A 161 -17.33 -4.69 -3.95
N ASP A 162 -16.12 -4.34 -3.52
CA ASP A 162 -14.88 -4.89 -4.05
C ASP A 162 -14.67 -6.34 -3.58
N GLU A 163 -14.12 -7.18 -4.44
CA GLU A 163 -13.60 -8.49 -4.02
C GLU A 163 -12.21 -8.31 -3.40
N VAL A 164 -12.05 -8.84 -2.19
CA VAL A 164 -10.82 -8.75 -1.39
C VAL A 164 -10.25 -10.14 -1.19
N TYR A 165 -8.94 -10.27 -1.29
CA TYR A 165 -8.17 -11.43 -0.90
C TYR A 165 -7.48 -11.18 0.43
N ASN A 166 -7.60 -12.13 1.36
CA ASN A 166 -6.92 -12.07 2.65
C ASN A 166 -6.11 -13.34 2.91
N TYR A 167 -4.90 -13.12 3.40
CA TYR A 167 -4.05 -14.12 4.04
C TYR A 167 -4.05 -13.84 5.54
N ALA A 168 -4.51 -14.79 6.31
CA ALA A 168 -4.58 -14.68 7.76
C ALA A 168 -3.73 -15.75 8.44
N ILE A 169 -3.11 -15.38 9.57
CA ILE A 169 -2.33 -16.30 10.40
C ILE A 169 -2.63 -16.06 11.88
N CYS A 170 -2.79 -17.15 12.62
CA CYS A 170 -2.89 -17.13 14.07
C CYS A 170 -1.54 -17.51 14.69
N LYS A 171 -1.14 -16.80 15.74
CA LYS A 171 -0.07 -17.20 16.65
C LYS A 171 -0.59 -17.18 18.08
N LYS A 172 -0.08 -18.07 18.94
CA LYS A 172 -0.48 -18.20 20.34
C LYS A 172 0.72 -18.01 21.25
N SER A 173 0.53 -17.24 22.33
CA SER A 173 1.50 -17.14 23.44
C SER A 173 0.74 -17.15 24.76
N GLY A 174 0.87 -18.21 25.53
CA GLY A 174 0.06 -18.43 26.74
C GLY A 174 -1.43 -18.43 26.41
N TYR A 175 -2.19 -17.57 27.06
CA TYR A 175 -3.63 -17.39 26.84
C TYR A 175 -3.98 -16.34 25.79
N LYS A 176 -2.98 -15.73 25.12
CA LYS A 176 -3.17 -14.71 24.08
C LYS A 176 -3.12 -15.32 22.69
N TYR A 177 -4.09 -14.94 21.87
CA TYR A 177 -4.18 -15.27 20.45
C TYR A 177 -3.98 -14.01 19.64
N TYR A 178 -3.04 -14.08 18.70
CA TYR A 178 -2.67 -13.00 17.80
C TYR A 178 -3.19 -13.37 16.42
N TRP A 179 -4.18 -12.63 15.97
CA TRP A 179 -4.76 -12.80 14.64
C TRP A 179 -4.23 -11.72 13.73
N PHE A 180 -3.43 -12.10 12.76
CA PHE A 180 -2.84 -11.21 11.78
C PHE A 180 -3.47 -11.46 10.42
N VAL A 181 -3.85 -10.39 9.70
CA VAL A 181 -4.50 -10.45 8.40
C VAL A 181 -3.80 -9.51 7.45
N PHE A 182 -3.39 -10.02 6.30
CA PHE A 182 -2.87 -9.26 5.18
C PHE A 182 -3.92 -9.26 4.09
N GLY A 183 -4.22 -8.09 3.51
CA GLY A 183 -5.28 -7.89 2.54
C GLY A 183 -4.81 -7.19 1.28
N CYS A 184 -5.42 -7.55 0.14
CA CYS A 184 -5.32 -6.84 -1.13
C CYS A 184 -6.59 -7.05 -1.96
N LYS A 185 -6.69 -6.41 -3.11
CA LYS A 185 -7.74 -6.73 -4.08
C LYS A 185 -7.59 -8.17 -4.59
N ALA A 186 -8.70 -8.84 -4.86
CA ALA A 186 -8.67 -10.25 -5.23
C ALA A 186 -7.98 -10.52 -6.58
N ASP A 187 -8.01 -9.58 -7.51
CA ASP A 187 -7.32 -9.63 -8.81
C ASP A 187 -5.79 -9.47 -8.69
N GLU A 188 -5.30 -8.92 -7.56
CA GLU A 188 -3.86 -8.79 -7.26
C GLU A 188 -3.32 -9.95 -6.40
N LYS A 189 -4.14 -10.93 -6.08
CA LYS A 189 -3.82 -12.06 -5.21
C LYS A 189 -2.49 -12.73 -5.56
N ASP A 190 -2.27 -13.07 -6.83
CA ASP A 190 -1.09 -13.84 -7.27
C ASP A 190 0.21 -13.05 -7.08
N PHE A 191 0.12 -11.72 -7.09
CA PHE A 191 1.26 -10.84 -6.82
C PHE A 191 1.54 -10.67 -5.32
N TYR A 192 0.48 -10.62 -4.49
CA TYR A 192 0.63 -10.34 -3.06
C TYR A 192 0.77 -11.60 -2.20
N ASP A 193 0.21 -12.74 -2.57
CA ASP A 193 0.22 -13.96 -1.75
C ASP A 193 1.64 -14.39 -1.33
N PRO A 194 2.65 -14.44 -2.20
CA PRO A 194 4.02 -14.75 -1.79
C PRO A 194 4.63 -13.69 -0.86
N LYS A 195 4.24 -12.43 -1.03
CA LYS A 195 4.70 -11.33 -0.15
C LYS A 195 4.07 -11.45 1.23
N PHE A 196 2.79 -11.76 1.33
CA PHE A 196 2.09 -11.98 2.57
C PHE A 196 2.69 -13.14 3.37
N GLU A 197 3.06 -14.23 2.70
CA GLU A 197 3.79 -15.33 3.35
C GLU A 197 5.14 -14.88 3.90
N LYS A 198 5.89 -14.10 3.12
CA LYS A 198 7.17 -13.53 3.55
C LYS A 198 6.99 -12.60 4.76
N TRP A 199 6.05 -11.67 4.73
CA TRP A 199 5.81 -10.75 5.85
C TRP A 199 5.31 -11.49 7.09
N ALA A 200 4.40 -12.45 6.93
CA ALA A 200 3.92 -13.30 8.02
C ALA A 200 5.05 -14.10 8.68
N SER A 201 6.09 -14.50 7.93
CA SER A 201 7.24 -15.21 8.49
C SER A 201 8.13 -14.34 9.38
N THR A 202 8.03 -13.01 9.29
CA THR A 202 8.79 -12.04 10.12
C THR A 202 8.08 -11.66 11.43
N ILE A 203 6.88 -12.20 11.66
CA ILE A 203 6.12 -11.91 12.90
C ILE A 203 6.80 -12.60 14.08
N HIS A 204 7.18 -11.81 15.08
CA HIS A 204 7.68 -12.25 16.39
C HIS A 204 6.71 -11.78 17.48
N ILE A 205 6.28 -12.68 18.38
CA ILE A 205 5.40 -12.44 19.53
C ILE A 205 6.14 -12.74 20.84
#